data_bd595ee60b25202df8ae605696b55ec3
#
_entry.id   bd595ee60b25202df8ae605696b55ec3
#
_cell.length_a   1.000
_cell.length_b   1.000
_cell.length_c   1.000
_cell.angle_alpha   90.00
_cell.angle_beta   90.00
_cell.angle_gamma   90.00
#
_symmetry.space_group_name_H-M   'P 1'
#
loop_
_entity.id
_entity.type
_entity.pdbx_description
1 polymer ?
#
loop_
_entity_poly.entity_id
_entity_poly.type
_entity_poly.pdbx_seq_one_letter_code
_entity_poly.pdbx_strand_id
1 'polypeptide(L)'
;MPVINTNMGSLTAAHALMKNERSLSTAMERLSTGKRINGSADDAAGQGIASRMTAQIRGLDQAVRNSHDGINMLQTADGAMEEVSNMLQRMRELAVQYANDTNGTNDTDALSKEFVALSAEITRIDTDTLWNEKTLFDVGALTFQVGANSADIIAMSVEAIALTGTISTLGAIDTDINSINTSRAQLGAAINRLTYAANVADNVSTNTSASRSRIVDTDYAKESAELARTQIIQQAATAMLAQANQSSQTVLSLLK
;
A
#
# COMPACT_ATOMS: atom_id res chain seq x y z
N MET A 1 -14.84 -65.64 -6.00
CA MET A 1 -15.95 -66.50 -5.60
C MET A 1 -17.17 -65.63 -5.42
N PRO A 2 -18.36 -65.97 -5.96
CA PRO A 2 -19.56 -65.17 -5.70
C PRO A 2 -20.00 -65.39 -4.25
N VAL A 3 -19.87 -64.36 -3.42
CA VAL A 3 -20.32 -64.36 -2.03
C VAL A 3 -21.70 -63.73 -2.02
N ILE A 4 -22.70 -64.48 -1.55
CA ILE A 4 -24.14 -64.08 -1.64
C ILE A 4 -24.51 -63.04 -0.57
N ASN A 5 -23.92 -63.14 0.63
CA ASN A 5 -24.23 -62.24 1.76
C ASN A 5 -23.57 -60.88 1.68
N THR A 6 -22.50 -60.71 0.90
CA THR A 6 -21.76 -59.44 0.79
C THR A 6 -21.48 -59.14 -0.69
N ASN A 7 -22.16 -58.18 -1.27
CA ASN A 7 -21.92 -57.77 -2.66
C ASN A 7 -20.67 -56.86 -2.72
N MET A 8 -19.47 -57.46 -2.84
CA MET A 8 -18.21 -56.76 -2.93
C MET A 8 -18.14 -55.81 -4.14
N GLY A 9 -18.80 -56.18 -5.27
CA GLY A 9 -18.86 -55.31 -6.45
C GLY A 9 -19.63 -54.01 -6.18
N SER A 10 -20.79 -54.12 -5.51
CA SER A 10 -21.57 -52.96 -5.10
C SER A 10 -20.83 -52.09 -4.08
N LEU A 11 -20.13 -52.69 -3.10
CA LEU A 11 -19.39 -51.96 -2.08
C LEU A 11 -18.19 -51.19 -2.67
N THR A 12 -17.44 -51.83 -3.58
CA THR A 12 -16.33 -51.14 -4.28
C THR A 12 -16.82 -50.01 -5.19
N ALA A 13 -17.95 -50.21 -5.90
CA ALA A 13 -18.56 -49.17 -6.72
C ALA A 13 -19.07 -48.01 -5.87
N ALA A 14 -19.69 -48.27 -4.71
CA ALA A 14 -20.13 -47.23 -3.77
C ALA A 14 -18.96 -46.42 -3.20
N HIS A 15 -17.85 -47.09 -2.82
CA HIS A 15 -16.63 -46.38 -2.38
C HIS A 15 -16.00 -45.51 -3.47
N ALA A 16 -15.98 -46.01 -4.73
CA ALA A 16 -15.50 -45.24 -5.87
C ALA A 16 -16.40 -44.02 -6.13
N LEU A 17 -17.73 -44.17 -6.02
CA LEU A 17 -18.69 -43.06 -6.14
C LEU A 17 -18.48 -42.01 -5.07
N MET A 18 -18.36 -42.37 -3.79
CA MET A 18 -18.11 -41.42 -2.69
C MET A 18 -16.77 -40.68 -2.85
N LYS A 19 -15.74 -41.36 -3.35
CA LYS A 19 -14.46 -40.72 -3.65
C LYS A 19 -14.59 -39.68 -4.77
N ASN A 20 -15.33 -40.07 -5.83
CA ASN A 20 -15.59 -39.19 -6.98
C ASN A 20 -16.45 -37.98 -6.61
N GLU A 21 -17.46 -38.16 -5.74
CA GLU A 21 -18.30 -37.04 -5.23
C GLU A 21 -17.47 -36.00 -4.45
N ARG A 22 -16.49 -36.44 -3.64
CA ARG A 22 -15.57 -35.50 -2.98
C ARG A 22 -14.75 -34.72 -3.99
N SER A 23 -14.18 -35.40 -5.01
CA SER A 23 -13.39 -34.72 -6.04
C SER A 23 -14.26 -33.73 -6.85
N LEU A 24 -15.51 -34.12 -7.17
CA LEU A 24 -16.48 -33.25 -7.85
C LEU A 24 -16.80 -32.02 -7.02
N SER A 25 -17.06 -32.19 -5.71
CA SER A 25 -17.34 -31.09 -4.79
C SER A 25 -16.15 -30.12 -4.70
N THR A 26 -14.92 -30.66 -4.59
CA THR A 26 -13.69 -29.84 -4.56
C THR A 26 -13.50 -29.06 -5.87
N ALA A 27 -13.72 -29.70 -7.03
CA ALA A 27 -13.61 -29.02 -8.33
C ALA A 27 -14.66 -27.90 -8.48
N MET A 28 -15.90 -28.16 -8.06
CA MET A 28 -16.96 -27.15 -8.04
C MET A 28 -16.64 -25.98 -7.12
N GLU A 29 -16.11 -26.24 -5.92
CA GLU A 29 -15.70 -25.23 -4.95
C GLU A 29 -14.58 -24.35 -5.53
N ARG A 30 -13.55 -24.93 -6.12
CA ARG A 30 -12.42 -24.21 -6.74
C ARG A 30 -12.85 -23.38 -7.94
N LEU A 31 -13.75 -23.90 -8.78
CA LEU A 31 -14.32 -23.14 -9.91
C LEU A 31 -15.20 -21.99 -9.44
N SER A 32 -15.98 -22.19 -8.37
CA SER A 32 -16.87 -21.17 -7.83
C SER A 32 -16.10 -20.04 -7.14
N THR A 33 -15.04 -20.37 -6.38
CA THR A 33 -14.23 -19.38 -5.64
C THR A 33 -13.09 -18.79 -6.46
N GLY A 34 -12.70 -19.45 -7.56
CA GLY A 34 -11.51 -19.11 -8.34
C GLY A 34 -10.20 -19.42 -7.62
N LYS A 35 -10.25 -20.12 -6.47
CA LYS A 35 -9.09 -20.42 -5.63
C LYS A 35 -8.83 -21.93 -5.56
N ARG A 36 -7.57 -22.30 -5.71
CA ARG A 36 -7.09 -23.67 -5.49
C ARG A 36 -7.07 -24.04 -4.01
N ILE A 37 -6.75 -23.05 -3.15
CA ILE A 37 -6.67 -23.20 -1.68
C ILE A 37 -7.82 -22.41 -1.08
N ASN A 38 -8.88 -23.09 -0.63
CA ASN A 38 -10.03 -22.50 0.03
C ASN A 38 -9.95 -22.63 1.56
N GLY A 39 -9.28 -23.65 2.05
CA GLY A 39 -9.11 -23.90 3.48
C GLY A 39 -7.72 -24.43 3.84
N SER A 40 -7.42 -24.44 5.14
CA SER A 40 -6.15 -24.96 5.67
C SER A 40 -6.01 -26.47 5.44
N ALA A 41 -7.12 -27.18 5.18
CA ALA A 41 -7.11 -28.60 4.89
C ALA A 41 -6.59 -28.91 3.46
N ASP A 42 -6.71 -27.95 2.51
CA ASP A 42 -6.26 -28.12 1.13
C ASP A 42 -4.72 -28.03 1.04
N ASP A 43 -4.14 -27.02 1.69
CA ASP A 43 -2.70 -26.80 1.76
C ASP A 43 -2.38 -25.82 2.91
N ALA A 44 -1.99 -26.37 4.07
CA ALA A 44 -1.67 -25.57 5.26
C ALA A 44 -0.43 -24.69 5.06
N ALA A 45 0.57 -25.17 4.30
CA ALA A 45 1.79 -24.42 4.03
C ALA A 45 1.53 -23.27 3.04
N GLY A 46 0.83 -23.57 1.94
CA GLY A 46 0.42 -22.58 0.95
C GLY A 46 -0.48 -21.48 1.54
N GLN A 47 -1.43 -21.86 2.39
CA GLN A 47 -2.30 -20.91 3.11
C GLN A 47 -1.50 -19.98 4.04
N GLY A 48 -0.52 -20.52 4.78
CA GLY A 48 0.35 -19.71 5.64
C GLY A 48 1.21 -18.72 4.86
N ILE A 49 1.75 -19.13 3.71
CA ILE A 49 2.50 -18.24 2.81
C ILE A 49 1.59 -17.17 2.23
N ALA A 50 0.43 -17.55 1.70
CA ALA A 50 -0.54 -16.64 1.12
C ALA A 50 -1.05 -15.59 2.11
N SER A 51 -1.25 -15.98 3.37
CA SER A 51 -1.65 -15.06 4.44
C SER A 51 -0.57 -14.01 4.71
N ARG A 52 0.71 -14.42 4.82
CA ARG A 52 1.84 -13.48 4.98
C ARG A 52 1.98 -12.55 3.78
N MET A 53 1.87 -13.08 2.55
CA MET A 53 1.90 -12.25 1.34
C MET A 53 0.72 -11.26 1.30
N THR A 54 -0.46 -11.67 1.75
CA THR A 54 -1.62 -10.76 1.84
C THR A 54 -1.39 -9.64 2.85
N ALA A 55 -0.81 -9.93 4.00
CA ALA A 55 -0.43 -8.92 4.99
C ALA A 55 0.62 -7.96 4.43
N GLN A 56 1.62 -8.47 3.70
CA GLN A 56 2.65 -7.66 3.06
C GLN A 56 2.08 -6.75 1.97
N ILE A 57 1.20 -7.26 1.09
CA ILE A 57 0.53 -6.47 0.05
C ILE A 57 -0.26 -5.32 0.68
N ARG A 58 -1.11 -5.61 1.68
CA ARG A 58 -1.90 -4.58 2.37
C ARG A 58 -1.02 -3.54 3.08
N GLY A 59 0.11 -3.97 3.64
CA GLY A 59 1.10 -3.08 4.26
C GLY A 59 1.75 -2.16 3.23
N LEU A 60 2.15 -2.70 2.08
CA LEU A 60 2.74 -1.92 0.99
C LEU A 60 1.73 -0.94 0.35
N ASP A 61 0.48 -1.38 0.14
CA ASP A 61 -0.57 -0.49 -0.38
C ASP A 61 -0.84 0.68 0.58
N GLN A 62 -0.78 0.44 1.90
CA GLN A 62 -0.87 1.53 2.88
C GLN A 62 0.38 2.42 2.86
N ALA A 63 1.57 1.84 2.70
CA ALA A 63 2.82 2.58 2.59
C ALA A 63 2.85 3.52 1.37
N VAL A 64 2.29 3.08 0.24
CA VAL A 64 2.10 3.94 -0.95
C VAL A 64 1.20 5.13 -0.61
N ARG A 65 0.07 4.91 0.04
CA ARG A 65 -0.81 6.01 0.48
C ARG A 65 -0.11 6.96 1.44
N ASN A 66 0.57 6.43 2.45
CA ASN A 66 1.35 7.24 3.41
C ASN A 66 2.43 8.08 2.72
N SER A 67 3.06 7.52 1.67
CA SER A 67 4.07 8.26 0.89
C SER A 67 3.44 9.43 0.13
N HIS A 68 2.27 9.23 -0.47
CA HIS A 68 1.54 10.32 -1.15
C HIS A 68 1.05 11.38 -0.16
N ASP A 69 0.56 10.99 1.01
CA ASP A 69 0.16 11.93 2.06
C ASP A 69 1.37 12.75 2.53
N GLY A 70 2.53 12.08 2.70
CA GLY A 70 3.80 12.76 3.00
C GLY A 70 4.21 13.75 1.91
N ILE A 71 4.13 13.37 0.65
CA ILE A 71 4.42 14.25 -0.50
C ILE A 71 3.53 15.49 -0.46
N ASN A 72 2.22 15.33 -0.29
CA ASN A 72 1.27 16.44 -0.24
C ASN A 72 1.56 17.38 0.95
N MET A 73 1.89 16.82 2.11
CA MET A 73 2.29 17.58 3.28
C MET A 73 3.55 18.42 3.02
N LEU A 74 4.58 17.81 2.41
CA LEU A 74 5.84 18.51 2.10
C LEU A 74 5.67 19.56 1.00
N GLN A 75 4.80 19.33 0.01
CA GLN A 75 4.46 20.33 -1.01
C GLN A 75 3.75 21.54 -0.40
N THR A 76 2.91 21.33 0.63
CA THR A 76 2.29 22.44 1.36
C THR A 76 3.35 23.27 2.10
N ALA A 77 4.33 22.61 2.72
CA ALA A 77 5.44 23.29 3.37
C ALA A 77 6.32 24.05 2.36
N ASP A 78 6.63 23.46 1.19
CA ASP A 78 7.41 24.13 0.15
C ASP A 78 6.70 25.35 -0.40
N GLY A 79 5.37 25.28 -0.62
CA GLY A 79 4.59 26.43 -1.04
C GLY A 79 4.62 27.59 -0.03
N ALA A 80 4.52 27.28 1.27
CA ALA A 80 4.67 28.30 2.33
C ALA A 80 6.07 28.92 2.34
N MET A 81 7.12 28.09 2.18
CA MET A 81 8.51 28.56 2.11
C MET A 81 8.79 29.40 0.86
N GLU A 82 8.07 29.17 -0.25
CA GLU A 82 8.19 30.00 -1.45
C GLU A 82 7.71 31.42 -1.17
N GLU A 83 6.57 31.59 -0.49
CA GLU A 83 6.07 32.92 -0.11
C GLU A 83 7.02 33.60 0.89
N VAL A 84 7.57 32.85 1.85
CA VAL A 84 8.60 33.38 2.76
C VAL A 84 9.84 33.85 1.99
N SER A 85 10.28 33.08 0.99
CA SER A 85 11.42 33.49 0.14
C SER A 85 11.15 34.79 -0.59
N ASN A 86 9.93 34.97 -1.13
CA ASN A 86 9.50 36.20 -1.80
C ASN A 86 9.50 37.39 -0.83
N MET A 87 8.99 37.20 0.38
CA MET A 87 9.00 38.25 1.43
C MET A 87 10.40 38.60 1.88
N LEU A 88 11.32 37.63 2.05
CA LEU A 88 12.71 37.88 2.39
C LEU A 88 13.44 38.68 1.30
N GLN A 89 13.17 38.40 0.02
CA GLN A 89 13.71 39.20 -1.07
C GLN A 89 13.19 40.66 -1.00
N ARG A 90 11.91 40.86 -0.69
CA ARG A 90 11.36 42.21 -0.47
C ARG A 90 11.99 42.89 0.73
N MET A 91 12.17 42.16 1.84
CA MET A 91 12.88 42.67 3.02
C MET A 91 14.33 43.08 2.70
N ARG A 92 15.01 42.32 1.82
CA ARG A 92 16.34 42.66 1.33
C ARG A 92 16.37 43.95 0.52
N GLU A 93 15.39 44.16 -0.37
CA GLU A 93 15.21 45.41 -1.13
C GLU A 93 15.05 46.61 -0.18
N LEU A 94 14.19 46.47 0.85
CA LEU A 94 13.96 47.51 1.85
C LEU A 94 15.23 47.79 2.64
N ALA A 95 16.03 46.78 3.00
CA ALA A 95 17.29 46.95 3.71
C ALA A 95 18.34 47.69 2.86
N VAL A 96 18.41 47.37 1.56
CA VAL A 96 19.31 48.12 0.63
C VAL A 96 18.86 49.58 0.51
N GLN A 97 17.55 49.82 0.42
CA GLN A 97 17.02 51.20 0.38
C GLN A 97 17.27 51.94 1.71
N TYR A 98 17.07 51.27 2.84
CA TYR A 98 17.32 51.83 4.18
C TYR A 98 18.77 52.26 4.38
N ALA A 99 19.73 51.51 3.84
CA ALA A 99 21.15 51.78 3.93
C ALA A 99 21.62 53.00 3.11
N ASN A 100 20.74 53.65 2.34
CA ASN A 100 21.08 54.80 1.52
C ASN A 100 20.96 56.10 2.33
N ASP A 101 22.03 56.83 2.47
CA ASP A 101 22.12 58.11 3.22
C ASP A 101 21.28 59.25 2.64
N THR A 102 20.64 59.05 1.46
CA THR A 102 19.74 60.08 0.88
C THR A 102 18.34 60.06 1.53
N ASN A 103 18.03 59.05 2.38
CA ASN A 103 16.73 58.94 3.04
C ASN A 103 16.67 59.85 4.28
N GLY A 104 15.55 60.57 4.43
CA GLY A 104 15.24 61.30 5.65
C GLY A 104 14.73 60.36 6.75
N THR A 105 14.68 60.88 8.00
CA THR A 105 14.21 60.11 9.15
C THR A 105 12.80 59.52 8.96
N ASN A 106 11.89 60.31 8.33
CA ASN A 106 10.53 59.85 8.06
C ASN A 106 10.50 58.71 7.02
N ASP A 107 11.42 58.71 6.04
CA ASP A 107 11.52 57.68 5.00
C ASP A 107 12.06 56.37 5.60
N THR A 108 13.10 56.46 6.45
CA THR A 108 13.66 55.31 7.16
C THR A 108 12.65 54.69 8.13
N ASP A 109 11.81 55.51 8.79
CA ASP A 109 10.70 55.03 9.63
C ASP A 109 9.63 54.28 8.82
N ALA A 110 9.28 54.78 7.63
CA ALA A 110 8.32 54.13 6.76
C ALA A 110 8.85 52.77 6.27
N LEU A 111 10.11 52.69 5.82
CA LEU A 111 10.77 51.44 5.41
C LEU A 111 10.84 50.41 6.55
N SER A 112 11.16 50.89 7.77
CA SER A 112 11.19 50.02 8.96
C SER A 112 9.80 49.44 9.29
N LYS A 113 8.73 50.19 9.16
CA LYS A 113 7.37 49.71 9.38
C LYS A 113 6.97 48.59 8.40
N GLU A 114 7.31 48.77 7.11
CA GLU A 114 7.06 47.72 6.10
C GLU A 114 7.88 46.47 6.42
N PHE A 115 9.15 46.61 6.77
CA PHE A 115 10.03 45.51 7.16
C PHE A 115 9.48 44.72 8.37
N VAL A 116 9.03 45.43 9.41
CA VAL A 116 8.44 44.79 10.60
C VAL A 116 7.14 44.08 10.28
N ALA A 117 6.30 44.63 9.38
CA ALA A 117 5.07 43.99 8.95
C ALA A 117 5.36 42.70 8.19
N LEU A 118 6.35 42.67 7.28
CA LEU A 118 6.77 41.48 6.57
C LEU A 118 7.35 40.42 7.52
N SER A 119 8.16 40.84 8.49
CA SER A 119 8.72 39.95 9.52
C SER A 119 7.62 39.30 10.37
N ALA A 120 6.59 40.07 10.75
CA ALA A 120 5.43 39.55 11.47
C ALA A 120 4.63 38.53 10.62
N GLU A 121 4.48 38.79 9.31
CA GLU A 121 3.79 37.89 8.40
C GLU A 121 4.55 36.56 8.19
N ILE A 122 5.89 36.61 8.09
CA ILE A 122 6.72 35.40 8.05
C ILE A 122 6.53 34.57 9.33
N THR A 123 6.55 35.22 10.49
CA THR A 123 6.30 34.54 11.78
C THR A 123 4.90 33.93 11.82
N ARG A 124 3.90 34.63 11.26
CA ARG A 124 2.54 34.07 11.16
C ARG A 124 2.50 32.83 10.27
N ILE A 125 3.18 32.84 9.13
CA ILE A 125 3.27 31.68 8.24
C ILE A 125 3.93 30.50 8.97
N ASP A 126 5.01 30.76 9.72
CA ASP A 126 5.69 29.71 10.50
C ASP A 126 4.77 29.03 11.52
N THR A 127 3.91 29.81 12.19
CA THR A 127 3.02 29.29 13.24
C THR A 127 1.69 28.76 12.72
N ASP A 128 1.13 29.39 11.69
CA ASP A 128 -0.24 29.12 11.22
C ASP A 128 -0.31 28.14 10.05
N THR A 129 0.81 27.74 9.47
CA THR A 129 0.80 26.74 8.41
C THR A 129 0.60 25.35 9.00
N LEU A 130 -0.62 24.82 8.83
CA LEU A 130 -1.04 23.55 9.40
C LEU A 130 -1.33 22.53 8.29
N TRP A 131 -1.02 21.27 8.58
CA TRP A 131 -1.49 20.11 7.81
C TRP A 131 -2.23 19.16 8.76
N ASN A 132 -3.52 18.97 8.53
CA ASN A 132 -4.36 18.12 9.37
C ASN A 132 -4.18 18.43 10.88
N GLU A 133 -4.28 19.72 11.25
CA GLU A 133 -4.14 20.24 12.63
C GLU A 133 -2.71 20.15 13.22
N LYS A 134 -1.72 19.71 12.45
CA LYS A 134 -0.32 19.70 12.86
C LYS A 134 0.43 20.87 12.23
N THR A 135 1.21 21.58 13.03
CA THR A 135 2.15 22.57 12.50
C THR A 135 3.13 21.90 11.57
N LEU A 136 3.51 22.56 10.48
CA LEU A 136 4.47 22.02 9.51
C LEU A 136 5.92 22.36 9.84
N PHE A 137 6.13 23.48 10.49
CA PHE A 137 7.43 24.00 10.89
C PHE A 137 7.68 23.71 12.38
N ASP A 138 8.94 23.56 12.77
CA ASP A 138 9.36 23.25 14.16
C ASP A 138 8.78 21.93 14.75
N VAL A 139 8.45 20.98 13.90
CA VAL A 139 7.83 19.68 14.34
C VAL A 139 8.90 18.65 14.73
N GLY A 140 10.17 19.00 14.63
CA GLY A 140 11.26 18.04 14.82
C GLY A 140 11.31 17.00 13.68
N ALA A 141 11.66 15.75 13.98
CA ALA A 141 11.76 14.71 12.96
C ALA A 141 10.37 14.16 12.57
N LEU A 142 9.94 14.42 11.34
CA LEU A 142 8.79 13.76 10.71
C LEU A 142 9.22 12.39 10.20
N THR A 143 8.46 11.36 10.54
CA THR A 143 8.72 9.99 10.10
C THR A 143 7.57 9.48 9.23
N PHE A 144 7.90 9.09 8.02
CA PHE A 144 6.94 8.49 7.07
C PHE A 144 7.18 7.00 6.97
N GLN A 145 6.15 6.20 7.23
CA GLN A 145 6.20 4.76 7.07
C GLN A 145 5.98 4.41 5.59
N VAL A 146 7.06 4.01 4.91
CA VAL A 146 7.10 3.78 3.45
C VAL A 146 7.20 2.32 3.06
N GLY A 147 7.10 1.41 4.02
CA GLY A 147 7.13 -0.03 3.78
C GLY A 147 6.27 -0.81 4.76
N ALA A 148 6.22 -2.13 4.56
CA ALA A 148 5.39 -3.03 5.34
C ALA A 148 5.98 -3.38 6.72
N ASN A 149 7.28 -3.12 6.96
CA ASN A 149 7.95 -3.41 8.21
C ASN A 149 8.20 -2.13 9.02
N SER A 150 8.26 -2.24 10.34
CA SER A 150 8.43 -1.09 11.24
C SER A 150 9.75 -0.30 11.04
N ALA A 151 10.75 -0.91 10.42
CA ALA A 151 12.02 -0.26 10.10
C ALA A 151 12.02 0.50 8.76
N ASP A 152 10.99 0.33 7.93
CA ASP A 152 10.90 0.93 6.60
C ASP A 152 10.34 2.36 6.71
N ILE A 153 11.14 3.27 7.28
CA ILE A 153 10.77 4.66 7.50
C ILE A 153 11.69 5.62 6.73
N ILE A 154 11.12 6.73 6.27
CA ILE A 154 11.89 7.91 5.84
C ILE A 154 11.66 8.99 6.87
N ALA A 155 12.74 9.39 7.54
CA ALA A 155 12.74 10.50 8.47
C ALA A 155 13.30 11.75 7.80
N MET A 156 12.69 12.91 8.12
CA MET A 156 13.18 14.22 7.77
C MET A 156 12.77 15.22 8.85
N SER A 157 13.49 16.32 8.97
CA SER A 157 13.11 17.46 9.81
C SER A 157 12.73 18.64 8.92
N VAL A 158 11.67 19.32 9.27
CA VAL A 158 11.35 20.65 8.74
C VAL A 158 11.68 21.63 9.84
N GLU A 159 12.71 22.43 9.61
CA GLU A 159 13.19 23.41 10.60
C GLU A 159 12.23 24.60 10.67
N ALA A 160 12.16 25.25 11.83
CA ALA A 160 11.46 26.51 12.01
C ALA A 160 12.04 27.58 11.11
N ILE A 161 11.20 28.53 10.68
CA ILE A 161 11.61 29.68 9.89
C ILE A 161 12.18 30.72 10.84
N ALA A 162 13.49 30.63 11.13
CA ALA A 162 14.16 31.57 12.00
C ALA A 162 14.61 32.83 11.23
N LEU A 163 14.14 33.99 11.65
CA LEU A 163 14.57 35.28 11.13
C LEU A 163 15.68 35.84 12.04
N THR A 164 16.86 36.04 11.48
CA THR A 164 18.00 36.65 12.18
C THR A 164 18.29 38.06 11.69
N GLY A 165 17.79 38.40 10.49
CA GLY A 165 18.00 39.66 9.81
C GLY A 165 17.18 40.79 10.41
N THR A 166 17.81 41.97 10.54
CA THR A 166 17.13 43.24 10.79
C THR A 166 17.29 44.14 9.58
N ILE A 167 16.49 45.23 9.49
CA ILE A 167 16.58 46.15 8.35
C ILE A 167 17.97 46.78 8.14
N SER A 168 18.77 46.83 9.19
CA SER A 168 20.14 47.36 9.16
C SER A 168 21.22 46.30 8.89
N THR A 169 20.85 45.00 8.82
CA THR A 169 21.79 43.87 8.70
C THR A 169 21.58 43.08 7.43
N LEU A 170 21.98 43.64 6.28
CA LEU A 170 21.78 43.01 4.95
C LEU A 170 22.36 41.58 4.89
N GLY A 171 23.56 41.33 5.45
CA GLY A 171 24.20 40.03 5.46
C GLY A 171 23.43 38.96 6.26
N ALA A 172 22.67 39.35 7.29
CA ALA A 172 21.81 38.43 8.03
C ALA A 172 20.58 38.03 7.21
N ILE A 173 20.00 38.97 6.45
CA ILE A 173 18.88 38.67 5.53
C ILE A 173 19.35 37.70 4.42
N ASP A 174 20.58 37.90 3.89
CA ASP A 174 21.15 36.96 2.91
C ASP A 174 21.37 35.57 3.51
N THR A 175 21.70 35.47 4.81
CA THR A 175 21.81 34.21 5.53
C THR A 175 20.43 33.53 5.70
N ASP A 176 19.38 34.30 6.03
CA ASP A 176 18.01 33.80 6.16
C ASP A 176 17.51 33.29 4.82
N ILE A 177 17.75 34.00 3.70
CA ILE A 177 17.43 33.53 2.33
C ILE A 177 18.12 32.20 2.01
N ASN A 178 19.41 32.07 2.33
CA ASN A 178 20.17 30.84 2.11
C ASN A 178 19.64 29.66 2.96
N SER A 179 19.22 29.93 4.19
CA SER A 179 18.61 28.94 5.08
C SER A 179 17.30 28.40 4.45
N ILE A 180 16.40 29.30 4.03
CA ILE A 180 15.15 28.90 3.35
C ILE A 180 15.43 28.10 2.07
N ASN A 181 16.37 28.51 1.25
CA ASN A 181 16.74 27.78 0.04
C ASN A 181 17.27 26.36 0.36
N THR A 182 18.06 26.24 1.43
CA THR A 182 18.57 24.93 1.89
C THR A 182 17.42 24.05 2.38
N SER A 183 16.51 24.59 3.16
CA SER A 183 15.32 23.87 3.64
C SER A 183 14.43 23.42 2.49
N ARG A 184 14.18 24.28 1.49
CA ARG A 184 13.44 23.91 0.27
C ARG A 184 14.15 22.82 -0.52
N ALA A 185 15.47 22.85 -0.64
CA ALA A 185 16.23 21.78 -1.29
C ALA A 185 16.11 20.44 -0.55
N GLN A 186 16.08 20.45 0.79
CA GLN A 186 15.83 19.26 1.61
C GLN A 186 14.41 18.73 1.42
N LEU A 187 13.39 19.61 1.38
CA LEU A 187 12.01 19.22 1.08
C LEU A 187 11.90 18.55 -0.30
N GLY A 188 12.49 19.16 -1.33
CA GLY A 188 12.51 18.58 -2.68
C GLY A 188 13.21 17.22 -2.74
N ALA A 189 14.32 17.06 -2.03
CA ALA A 189 15.01 15.77 -1.93
C ALA A 189 14.14 14.71 -1.23
N ALA A 190 13.42 15.09 -0.16
CA ALA A 190 12.51 14.19 0.55
C ALA A 190 11.30 13.79 -0.30
N ILE A 191 10.71 14.72 -1.04
CA ILE A 191 9.62 14.45 -1.99
C ILE A 191 10.07 13.42 -3.03
N ASN A 192 11.27 13.60 -3.61
CA ASN A 192 11.81 12.63 -4.57
C ASN A 192 12.03 11.25 -3.91
N ARG A 193 12.57 11.20 -2.70
CA ARG A 193 12.76 9.94 -1.96
C ARG A 193 11.44 9.23 -1.69
N LEU A 194 10.40 9.95 -1.27
CA LEU A 194 9.06 9.41 -1.05
C LEU A 194 8.44 8.90 -2.35
N THR A 195 8.62 9.62 -3.46
CA THR A 195 8.15 9.20 -4.80
C THR A 195 8.81 7.88 -5.23
N TYR A 196 10.13 7.77 -5.07
CA TYR A 196 10.82 6.51 -5.39
C TYR A 196 10.41 5.37 -4.45
N ALA A 197 10.23 5.66 -3.17
CA ALA A 197 9.76 4.66 -2.20
C ALA A 197 8.35 4.16 -2.54
N ALA A 198 7.43 5.05 -2.91
CA ALA A 198 6.09 4.69 -3.38
C ALA A 198 6.14 3.80 -4.63
N ASN A 199 6.95 4.15 -5.63
CA ASN A 199 7.10 3.36 -6.85
C ASN A 199 7.69 1.97 -6.57
N VAL A 200 8.66 1.87 -5.67
CA VAL A 200 9.24 0.57 -5.26
C VAL A 200 8.20 -0.26 -4.51
N ALA A 201 7.46 0.33 -3.58
CA ALA A 201 6.41 -0.35 -2.84
C ALA A 201 5.31 -0.89 -3.75
N ASP A 202 4.87 -0.12 -4.75
CA ASP A 202 3.88 -0.53 -5.75
C ASP A 202 4.38 -1.71 -6.60
N ASN A 203 5.62 -1.63 -7.11
CA ASN A 203 6.24 -2.73 -7.85
C ASN A 203 6.34 -4.02 -7.02
N VAL A 204 6.73 -3.91 -5.75
CA VAL A 204 6.83 -5.07 -4.84
C VAL A 204 5.43 -5.63 -4.54
N SER A 205 4.42 -4.77 -4.32
CA SER A 205 3.02 -5.16 -4.12
C SER A 205 2.49 -5.95 -5.31
N THR A 206 2.71 -5.44 -6.53
CA THR A 206 2.31 -6.10 -7.78
C THR A 206 2.98 -7.47 -7.94
N ASN A 207 4.30 -7.58 -7.75
CA ASN A 207 5.04 -8.84 -7.88
C ASN A 207 4.65 -9.85 -6.79
N THR A 208 4.40 -9.38 -5.57
CA THR A 208 3.92 -10.22 -4.46
C THR A 208 2.50 -10.71 -4.72
N SER A 209 1.63 -9.88 -5.30
CA SER A 209 0.28 -10.25 -5.73
C SER A 209 0.31 -11.32 -6.81
N ALA A 210 1.18 -11.18 -7.83
CA ALA A 210 1.38 -12.18 -8.86
C ALA A 210 1.92 -13.52 -8.29
N SER A 211 2.81 -13.46 -7.31
CA SER A 211 3.33 -14.65 -6.63
C SER A 211 2.27 -15.33 -5.76
N ARG A 212 1.44 -14.54 -5.05
CA ARG A 212 0.30 -15.06 -4.28
C ARG A 212 -0.73 -15.73 -5.19
N SER A 213 -1.03 -15.13 -6.34
CA SER A 213 -1.94 -15.68 -7.35
C SER A 213 -1.50 -17.07 -7.79
N ARG A 214 -0.21 -17.29 -8.07
CA ARG A 214 0.32 -18.62 -8.43
C ARG A 214 0.14 -19.68 -7.33
N ILE A 215 0.06 -19.27 -6.08
CA ILE A 215 -0.13 -20.18 -4.93
C ILE A 215 -1.61 -20.47 -4.72
N VAL A 216 -2.46 -19.44 -4.73
CA VAL A 216 -3.85 -19.51 -4.27
C VAL A 216 -4.84 -19.71 -5.40
N ASP A 217 -4.61 -19.12 -6.58
CA ASP A 217 -5.60 -19.10 -7.65
C ASP A 217 -5.64 -20.42 -8.40
N THR A 218 -6.81 -20.76 -8.94
CA THR A 218 -7.01 -21.99 -9.70
C THR A 218 -6.81 -21.77 -11.20
N ASP A 219 -6.31 -22.80 -11.87
CA ASP A 219 -6.32 -22.87 -13.34
C ASP A 219 -7.71 -23.37 -13.79
N TYR A 220 -8.52 -22.47 -14.31
CA TYR A 220 -9.87 -22.76 -14.77
C TYR A 220 -9.94 -23.84 -15.85
N ALA A 221 -8.95 -23.91 -16.75
CA ALA A 221 -8.94 -24.91 -17.82
C ALA A 221 -8.73 -26.32 -17.25
N LYS A 222 -7.80 -26.45 -16.30
CA LYS A 222 -7.51 -27.71 -15.61
C LYS A 222 -8.70 -28.15 -14.74
N GLU A 223 -9.27 -27.24 -13.97
CA GLU A 223 -10.34 -27.56 -13.05
C GLU A 223 -11.67 -27.87 -13.77
N SER A 224 -11.97 -27.19 -14.88
CA SER A 224 -13.14 -27.52 -15.72
C SER A 224 -13.02 -28.89 -16.42
N ALA A 225 -11.81 -29.26 -16.84
CA ALA A 225 -11.55 -30.59 -17.36
C ALA A 225 -11.74 -31.68 -16.27
N GLU A 226 -11.27 -31.40 -15.02
CA GLU A 226 -11.48 -32.31 -13.89
C GLU A 226 -12.96 -32.40 -13.50
N LEU A 227 -13.70 -31.30 -13.56
CA LEU A 227 -15.14 -31.28 -13.34
C LEU A 227 -15.85 -32.18 -14.37
N ALA A 228 -15.55 -32.00 -15.67
CA ALA A 228 -16.14 -32.81 -16.71
C ALA A 228 -15.80 -34.32 -16.54
N ARG A 229 -14.54 -34.62 -16.20
CA ARG A 229 -14.07 -35.98 -15.93
C ARG A 229 -14.82 -36.61 -14.75
N THR A 230 -14.97 -35.89 -13.65
CA THR A 230 -15.65 -36.41 -12.44
C THR A 230 -17.15 -36.60 -12.69
N GLN A 231 -17.80 -35.74 -13.48
CA GLN A 231 -19.20 -35.91 -13.89
C GLN A 231 -19.40 -37.15 -14.74
N ILE A 232 -18.51 -37.42 -15.71
CA ILE A 232 -18.59 -38.65 -16.54
C ILE A 232 -18.37 -39.88 -15.67
N ILE A 233 -17.40 -39.86 -14.75
CA ILE A 233 -17.14 -40.97 -13.83
C ILE A 233 -18.34 -41.20 -12.91
N GLN A 234 -19.02 -40.16 -12.45
CA GLN A 234 -20.22 -40.27 -11.62
C GLN A 234 -21.35 -41.01 -12.37
N GLN A 235 -21.58 -40.64 -13.63
CA GLN A 235 -22.56 -41.33 -14.46
C GLN A 235 -22.17 -42.80 -14.70
N ALA A 236 -20.91 -43.08 -14.98
CA ALA A 236 -20.43 -44.44 -15.17
C ALA A 236 -20.50 -45.26 -13.86
N ALA A 237 -20.14 -44.67 -12.72
CA ALA A 237 -20.17 -45.33 -11.42
C ALA A 237 -21.60 -45.70 -10.99
N THR A 238 -22.58 -44.82 -11.23
CA THR A 238 -24.00 -45.14 -10.97
C THR A 238 -24.51 -46.26 -11.84
N ALA A 239 -24.14 -46.30 -13.13
CA ALA A 239 -24.48 -47.39 -14.03
C ALA A 239 -23.84 -48.73 -13.59
N MET A 240 -22.56 -48.71 -13.19
CA MET A 240 -21.85 -49.87 -12.65
C MET A 240 -22.43 -50.36 -11.33
N LEU A 241 -22.87 -49.46 -10.46
CA LEU A 241 -23.53 -49.79 -9.20
C LEU A 241 -24.88 -50.53 -9.48
N ALA A 242 -25.68 -50.02 -10.44
CA ALA A 242 -26.90 -50.68 -10.88
C ALA A 242 -26.63 -52.08 -11.44
N GLN A 243 -25.59 -52.23 -12.28
CA GLN A 243 -25.19 -53.51 -12.85
C GLN A 243 -24.70 -54.51 -11.79
N ALA A 244 -23.91 -54.02 -10.80
CA ALA A 244 -23.43 -54.86 -9.68
C ALA A 244 -24.58 -55.35 -8.79
N ASN A 245 -25.64 -54.56 -8.62
CA ASN A 245 -26.83 -54.95 -7.89
C ASN A 245 -27.67 -55.99 -8.68
N GLN A 246 -27.79 -55.82 -10.01
CA GLN A 246 -28.46 -56.81 -10.86
C GLN A 246 -27.75 -58.16 -10.88
N SER A 247 -26.42 -58.19 -10.93
CA SER A 247 -25.67 -59.44 -10.96
C SER A 247 -25.90 -60.31 -9.71
N SER A 248 -26.10 -59.73 -8.54
CA SER A 248 -26.44 -60.47 -7.32
C SER A 248 -27.88 -60.98 -7.31
N GLN A 249 -28.81 -60.28 -7.95
CA GLN A 249 -30.23 -60.74 -8.12
C GLN A 249 -30.33 -61.91 -9.09
N THR A 250 -29.53 -61.91 -10.18
CA THR A 250 -29.53 -63.05 -11.11
C THR A 250 -28.99 -64.32 -10.49
N VAL A 251 -27.95 -64.21 -9.61
CA VAL A 251 -27.46 -65.37 -8.86
C VAL A 251 -28.51 -65.89 -7.87
N LEU A 252 -29.29 -65.00 -7.23
CA LEU A 252 -30.37 -65.41 -6.33
C LEU A 252 -31.53 -66.07 -7.07
N SER A 253 -31.83 -65.66 -8.33
CA SER A 253 -32.88 -66.24 -9.14
C SER A 253 -32.52 -67.61 -9.71
N LEU A 254 -31.21 -67.93 -9.80
CA LEU A 254 -30.71 -69.25 -10.22
C LEU A 254 -30.69 -70.29 -9.07
N LEU A 255 -30.89 -69.85 -7.85
CA LEU A 255 -30.93 -70.68 -6.63
C LEU A 255 -32.38 -70.95 -6.16
N LYS A 256 -33.36 -70.38 -6.82
CA LYS A 256 -34.74 -70.71 -6.65
C LYS A 256 -35.16 -71.69 -7.73
#